data_b0ea417d742c324248bd7faea14cdaf0
#
_entry.id   b0ea417d742c324248bd7faea14cdaf0
#
_cell.length_a   1.000
_cell.length_b   1.000
_cell.length_c   1.000
_cell.angle_alpha   90.00
_cell.angle_beta   90.00
_cell.angle_gamma   90.00
#
_symmetry.space_group_name_H-M   'P 1'
#
loop_
_entity.id
_entity.type
_entity.pdbx_description
1 polymer ?
#
loop_
_entity_poly.entity_id
_entity_poly.type
_entity_poly.pdbx_seq_one_letter_code
_entity_poly.pdbx_strand_id
1 'polypeptide(L)'
;MLFSACGENVGSPGPTEEPNTAAPSENRYSMTHYIRYWPEDADYDSCDYCCIVELPEFSKTYSAGSNMNKAVQSYIEDLQQRVEDNYMSKSVAKPPYTDVSCEIVDAGSFTNIIFTEKHCFEAQPYTQTYVLLLDECGNEIGLGDVIKSYHADTMAVELIFNYLTENGMALDGLSLTDCIAAADTNNGVSVTESTFTVYVDEGVLAPYEYGQLKLCFELSKLMSEDLKDSFTLDGYLKAESFISWFVTANMVRESNVTDGVMTEYAATAFMGSYYINSGYVPEKGIISVPRTEFEGLYRSILNKDFPGIDTGACNIELKDDCYLIDTNAKQYEFHLDIINAISENGTLSLIGDVIYGSFGYANTEYVCHATLVLRPSEASPFGYEFVDFILSF
;
A
#
# COMPACT_ATOMS: atom_id res chain seq x y z
N MET A 1 27.93 -28.74 -1.49
CA MET A 1 26.65 -29.45 -1.29
C MET A 1 25.55 -28.45 -1.46
N LEU A 2 24.82 -28.57 -2.54
CA LEU A 2 23.70 -27.71 -2.85
C LEU A 2 22.50 -28.13 -1.99
N PHE A 3 22.00 -27.25 -1.13
CA PHE A 3 20.70 -27.44 -0.53
C PHE A 3 19.70 -26.49 -1.21
N SER A 4 18.91 -27.11 -2.10
CA SER A 4 17.68 -26.53 -2.62
C SER A 4 16.61 -26.75 -1.55
N ALA A 5 16.13 -25.71 -0.92
CA ALA A 5 15.00 -25.76 -0.01
C ALA A 5 13.73 -25.32 -0.73
N CYS A 6 13.27 -26.16 -1.67
CA CYS A 6 11.88 -26.20 -2.08
C CYS A 6 11.35 -27.58 -1.70
N GLY A 7 10.64 -27.66 -0.58
CA GLY A 7 9.97 -28.88 -0.14
C GLY A 7 8.74 -29.13 -0.98
N GLU A 8 8.79 -30.12 -1.86
CA GLU A 8 7.61 -30.75 -2.43
C GLU A 8 6.89 -31.53 -1.35
N ASN A 9 5.59 -31.31 -1.20
CA ASN A 9 4.67 -32.37 -0.75
C ASN A 9 3.31 -32.27 -1.44
N VAL A 10 3.21 -33.07 -2.43
CA VAL A 10 2.18 -33.99 -2.92
C VAL A 10 0.82 -33.90 -2.24
N GLY A 11 -0.15 -33.51 -3.04
CA GLY A 11 -1.57 -33.72 -2.82
C GLY A 11 -2.33 -33.24 -4.05
N SER A 12 -2.53 -34.12 -5.04
CA SER A 12 -3.42 -33.85 -6.18
C SER A 12 -4.86 -33.61 -5.70
N PRO A 13 -5.46 -32.50 -6.04
CA PRO A 13 -6.90 -32.43 -6.29
C PRO A 13 -7.15 -32.29 -7.78
N GLY A 14 -8.28 -32.85 -8.22
CA GLY A 14 -8.72 -32.91 -9.61
C GLY A 14 -8.98 -31.56 -10.26
N PRO A 15 -9.39 -31.56 -11.55
CA PRO A 15 -9.40 -30.37 -12.39
C PRO A 15 -10.40 -29.35 -11.88
N THR A 16 -9.87 -28.29 -11.30
CA THR A 16 -10.61 -27.05 -11.04
C THR A 16 -10.59 -26.24 -12.34
N GLU A 17 -11.73 -25.75 -12.75
CA GLU A 17 -11.91 -24.86 -13.90
C GLU A 17 -10.92 -23.70 -13.81
N GLU A 18 -10.16 -23.48 -14.89
CA GLU A 18 -9.28 -22.34 -15.03
C GLU A 18 -10.09 -21.05 -14.90
N PRO A 19 -9.68 -20.09 -14.06
CA PRO A 19 -10.28 -18.78 -14.05
C PRO A 19 -10.04 -18.14 -15.42
N ASN A 20 -11.10 -17.60 -15.98
CA ASN A 20 -11.20 -16.91 -17.25
C ASN A 20 -10.03 -15.91 -17.39
N THR A 21 -9.02 -16.28 -18.13
CA THR A 21 -7.90 -15.40 -18.44
C THR A 21 -8.44 -14.22 -19.22
N ALA A 22 -8.43 -13.05 -18.59
CA ALA A 22 -8.64 -11.77 -19.29
C ALA A 22 -7.76 -11.74 -20.54
N ALA A 23 -8.32 -11.21 -21.63
CA ALA A 23 -7.61 -11.05 -22.90
C ALA A 23 -6.22 -10.41 -22.68
N PRO A 24 -5.17 -10.82 -23.43
CA PRO A 24 -3.85 -10.28 -23.27
C PRO A 24 -3.93 -8.75 -23.38
N SER A 25 -3.60 -8.06 -22.30
CA SER A 25 -3.54 -6.60 -22.27
C SER A 25 -2.62 -6.15 -23.38
N GLU A 26 -3.11 -5.33 -24.31
CA GLU A 26 -2.26 -4.58 -25.25
C GLU A 26 -1.09 -4.00 -24.45
N ASN A 27 0.14 -4.16 -24.98
CA ASN A 27 1.40 -3.87 -24.29
C ASN A 27 1.33 -2.57 -23.49
N ARG A 28 1.11 -2.67 -22.17
CA ARG A 28 1.07 -1.51 -21.28
C ARG A 28 2.44 -0.85 -21.16
N TYR A 29 3.50 -1.60 -21.44
CA TYR A 29 4.89 -1.14 -21.39
C TYR A 29 5.74 -1.87 -22.44
N SER A 30 6.90 -1.29 -22.74
CA SER A 30 8.01 -1.92 -23.48
C SER A 30 9.28 -1.85 -22.62
N MET A 31 10.16 -2.84 -22.78
CA MET A 31 11.46 -2.82 -22.12
C MET A 31 12.48 -2.11 -22.99
N THR A 32 13.22 -1.19 -22.42
CA THR A 32 14.30 -0.45 -23.07
C THR A 32 15.63 -0.80 -22.42
N HIS A 33 16.63 -1.16 -23.23
CA HIS A 33 17.98 -1.43 -22.78
C HIS A 33 18.88 -0.26 -23.17
N TYR A 34 19.69 0.21 -22.23
CA TYR A 34 20.72 1.19 -22.52
C TYR A 34 21.96 0.99 -21.64
N ILE A 35 23.06 1.55 -22.10
CA ILE A 35 24.31 1.56 -21.33
C ILE A 35 24.69 3.04 -21.13
N ARG A 36 25.01 3.38 -19.90
CA ARG A 36 25.53 4.69 -19.53
C ARG A 36 26.97 4.55 -19.07
N TYR A 37 27.82 5.45 -19.55
CA TYR A 37 29.25 5.48 -19.20
C TYR A 37 29.56 6.73 -18.38
N TRP A 38 30.59 6.60 -17.54
CA TRP A 38 31.19 7.74 -16.83
C TRP A 38 32.69 7.77 -17.17
N PRO A 39 33.20 8.92 -17.68
CA PRO A 39 32.43 10.09 -18.13
C PRO A 39 31.47 9.77 -19.31
N GLU A 40 30.46 10.62 -19.54
CA GLU A 40 29.38 10.36 -20.53
C GLU A 40 29.84 10.22 -21.98
N ASP A 41 31.02 10.78 -22.31
CA ASP A 41 31.62 10.71 -23.64
C ASP A 41 32.58 9.51 -23.81
N ALA A 42 32.72 8.69 -22.78
CA ALA A 42 33.54 7.48 -22.81
C ALA A 42 32.83 6.31 -23.54
N ASP A 43 33.59 5.29 -23.88
CA ASP A 43 33.12 3.98 -24.27
C ASP A 43 33.54 2.94 -23.22
N TYR A 44 33.16 1.68 -23.42
CA TYR A 44 33.45 0.62 -22.47
C TYR A 44 34.95 0.47 -22.13
N ASP A 45 35.84 0.73 -23.10
CA ASP A 45 37.29 0.57 -22.93
C ASP A 45 37.93 1.77 -22.22
N SER A 46 37.29 2.93 -22.23
CA SER A 46 37.79 4.21 -21.72
C SER A 46 37.02 4.74 -20.50
N CYS A 47 35.92 4.09 -20.11
CA CYS A 47 35.11 4.57 -18.98
C CYS A 47 35.72 4.21 -17.63
N ASP A 48 35.47 5.04 -16.65
CA ASP A 48 35.78 4.76 -15.23
C ASP A 48 34.72 3.87 -14.59
N TYR A 49 33.50 3.92 -15.12
CA TYR A 49 32.36 3.13 -14.67
C TYR A 49 31.32 3.01 -15.78
N CYS A 50 30.54 1.91 -15.80
CA CYS A 50 29.37 1.81 -16.65
C CYS A 50 28.15 1.19 -15.94
N CYS A 51 26.96 1.59 -16.38
CA CYS A 51 25.70 1.04 -15.93
C CYS A 51 24.94 0.47 -17.11
N ILE A 52 24.62 -0.83 -17.05
CA ILE A 52 23.82 -1.53 -18.04
C ILE A 52 22.42 -1.64 -17.43
N VAL A 53 21.44 -1.09 -18.10
CA VAL A 53 20.10 -0.92 -17.48
C VAL A 53 19.00 -1.42 -18.40
N GLU A 54 18.12 -2.23 -17.84
CA GLU A 54 16.86 -2.61 -18.43
C GLU A 54 15.70 -1.91 -17.70
N LEU A 55 14.93 -1.09 -18.42
CA LEU A 55 13.85 -0.29 -17.85
C LEU A 55 12.54 -0.47 -18.60
N PRO A 56 11.40 -0.44 -17.87
CA PRO A 56 10.10 -0.34 -18.49
C PRO A 56 9.80 1.09 -18.96
N GLU A 57 9.25 1.24 -20.15
CA GLU A 57 8.62 2.45 -20.64
C GLU A 57 7.12 2.20 -20.77
N PHE A 58 6.33 2.80 -19.91
CA PHE A 58 4.87 2.65 -19.90
C PHE A 58 4.22 3.50 -20.98
N SER A 59 3.20 2.93 -21.63
CA SER A 59 2.45 3.60 -22.68
C SER A 59 1.76 4.87 -22.18
N LYS A 60 1.83 5.95 -22.95
CA LYS A 60 1.11 7.20 -22.66
C LYS A 60 -0.42 7.07 -22.77
N THR A 61 -0.89 6.01 -23.40
CA THR A 61 -2.33 5.70 -23.48
C THR A 61 -2.84 4.95 -22.24
N TYR A 62 -1.94 4.42 -21.42
CA TYR A 62 -2.25 3.85 -20.13
C TYR A 62 -2.42 4.97 -19.09
N SER A 63 -3.54 5.00 -18.38
CA SER A 63 -3.89 6.11 -17.47
C SER A 63 -2.84 6.39 -16.41
N ALA A 64 -2.25 5.36 -15.80
CA ALA A 64 -1.18 5.43 -14.82
C ALA A 64 0.22 5.63 -15.44
N GLY A 65 0.37 5.41 -16.76
CA GLY A 65 1.68 5.32 -17.42
C GLY A 65 2.58 6.53 -17.23
N SER A 66 2.01 7.73 -17.16
CA SER A 66 2.80 8.95 -16.91
C SER A 66 3.41 8.99 -15.52
N ASN A 67 2.69 8.56 -14.49
CA ASN A 67 3.18 8.53 -13.11
C ASN A 67 4.18 7.39 -12.91
N MET A 68 3.89 6.21 -13.47
CA MET A 68 4.81 5.08 -13.45
C MET A 68 6.15 5.42 -14.12
N ASN A 69 6.12 6.11 -15.28
CA ASN A 69 7.36 6.58 -15.94
C ASN A 69 8.13 7.58 -15.07
N LYS A 70 7.45 8.44 -14.31
CA LYS A 70 8.11 9.35 -13.38
C LYS A 70 8.77 8.58 -12.23
N ALA A 71 8.11 7.57 -11.66
CA ALA A 71 8.69 6.74 -10.61
C ALA A 71 9.94 6.00 -11.11
N VAL A 72 9.88 5.41 -12.32
CA VAL A 72 11.06 4.79 -12.96
C VAL A 72 12.17 5.80 -13.20
N GLN A 73 11.84 7.02 -13.63
CA GLN A 73 12.83 8.08 -13.83
C GLN A 73 13.49 8.50 -12.51
N SER A 74 12.71 8.63 -11.43
CA SER A 74 13.22 8.94 -10.09
C SER A 74 14.20 7.86 -9.60
N TYR A 75 13.85 6.58 -9.80
CA TYR A 75 14.76 5.47 -9.50
C TYR A 75 16.10 5.59 -10.25
N ILE A 76 16.07 5.94 -11.54
CA ILE A 76 17.29 6.09 -12.34
C ILE A 76 18.16 7.27 -11.86
N GLU A 77 17.55 8.37 -11.51
CA GLU A 77 18.27 9.54 -10.96
C GLU A 77 18.92 9.18 -9.63
N ASP A 78 18.22 8.44 -8.76
CA ASP A 78 18.75 7.94 -7.51
C ASP A 78 19.89 6.91 -7.72
N LEU A 79 19.73 5.94 -8.63
CA LEU A 79 20.77 5.01 -8.99
C LEU A 79 22.04 5.75 -9.48
N GLN A 80 21.88 6.77 -10.32
CA GLN A 80 23.01 7.59 -10.79
C GLN A 80 23.73 8.28 -9.66
N GLN A 81 22.99 8.90 -8.74
CA GLN A 81 23.57 9.57 -7.57
C GLN A 81 24.33 8.57 -6.68
N ARG A 82 23.75 7.41 -6.43
CA ARG A 82 24.41 6.34 -5.65
C ARG A 82 25.70 5.83 -6.32
N VAL A 83 25.72 5.74 -7.64
CA VAL A 83 26.93 5.39 -8.40
C VAL A 83 28.00 6.46 -8.25
N GLU A 84 27.66 7.73 -8.43
CA GLU A 84 28.59 8.85 -8.31
C GLU A 84 29.18 8.95 -6.91
N ASP A 85 28.36 8.82 -5.87
CA ASP A 85 28.79 8.98 -4.48
C ASP A 85 29.64 7.80 -3.97
N ASN A 86 29.35 6.58 -4.40
CA ASN A 86 29.90 5.38 -3.78
C ASN A 86 30.96 4.67 -4.64
N TYR A 87 30.92 4.78 -5.96
CA TYR A 87 31.67 3.89 -6.86
C TYR A 87 32.74 4.56 -7.70
N MET A 88 32.57 5.85 -8.03
CA MET A 88 33.51 6.60 -8.88
C MET A 88 34.92 6.76 -8.28
N SER A 89 35.07 6.58 -6.97
CA SER A 89 36.35 6.73 -6.27
C SER A 89 37.21 5.45 -6.22
N LYS A 90 36.71 4.31 -6.67
CA LYS A 90 37.38 3.01 -6.53
C LYS A 90 38.16 2.67 -7.80
N SER A 91 39.52 2.71 -7.74
CA SER A 91 40.38 2.29 -8.84
C SER A 91 40.49 0.76 -8.89
N VAL A 92 40.00 0.15 -9.95
CA VAL A 92 40.07 -1.30 -10.23
C VAL A 92 40.65 -1.57 -11.62
N ALA A 93 41.23 -2.78 -11.82
CA ALA A 93 41.89 -3.16 -13.05
C ALA A 93 40.97 -3.32 -14.29
N LYS A 94 39.64 -3.30 -14.11
CA LYS A 94 38.61 -3.25 -15.14
C LYS A 94 37.60 -2.18 -14.74
N PRO A 95 36.90 -1.53 -15.69
CA PRO A 95 35.86 -0.60 -15.31
C PRO A 95 34.81 -1.34 -14.46
N PRO A 96 34.50 -0.83 -13.26
CA PRO A 96 33.42 -1.35 -12.47
C PRO A 96 32.09 -1.10 -13.19
N TYR A 97 31.12 -1.98 -12.98
CA TYR A 97 29.82 -1.82 -13.59
C TYR A 97 28.69 -2.26 -12.68
N THR A 98 27.53 -1.69 -12.91
CA THR A 98 26.25 -2.18 -12.39
C THR A 98 25.40 -2.71 -13.55
N ASP A 99 24.87 -3.91 -13.39
CA ASP A 99 23.92 -4.52 -14.30
C ASP A 99 22.54 -4.54 -13.60
N VAL A 100 21.58 -3.86 -14.21
CA VAL A 100 20.23 -3.70 -13.67
C VAL A 100 19.26 -4.44 -14.57
N SER A 101 18.61 -5.44 -14.02
CA SER A 101 17.46 -6.10 -14.63
C SER A 101 16.16 -5.68 -13.96
N CYS A 102 15.06 -5.73 -14.71
CA CYS A 102 13.75 -5.30 -14.24
C CYS A 102 12.70 -6.37 -14.45
N GLU A 103 11.88 -6.59 -13.43
CA GLU A 103 10.69 -7.43 -13.48
C GLU A 103 9.46 -6.60 -13.07
N ILE A 104 8.34 -6.77 -13.79
CA ILE A 104 7.07 -6.14 -13.45
C ILE A 104 6.08 -7.21 -13.03
N VAL A 105 5.52 -7.05 -11.83
CA VAL A 105 4.54 -7.98 -11.25
C VAL A 105 3.27 -7.21 -10.90
N ASP A 106 2.21 -7.51 -11.65
CA ASP A 106 0.88 -6.99 -11.33
C ASP A 106 0.26 -7.82 -10.20
N ALA A 107 -0.29 -7.14 -9.21
CA ALA A 107 -0.89 -7.73 -8.02
C ALA A 107 -2.25 -7.07 -7.71
N GLY A 108 -3.24 -7.30 -8.55
CA GLY A 108 -4.57 -6.70 -8.42
C GLY A 108 -4.53 -5.19 -8.57
N SER A 109 -4.74 -4.47 -7.46
CA SER A 109 -4.72 -3.00 -7.41
C SER A 109 -3.32 -2.40 -7.35
N PHE A 110 -2.26 -3.22 -7.34
CA PHE A 110 -0.89 -2.77 -7.21
C PHE A 110 -0.03 -3.24 -8.37
N THR A 111 1.00 -2.48 -8.69
CA THR A 111 2.05 -2.89 -9.63
C THR A 111 3.40 -2.80 -8.91
N ASN A 112 4.14 -3.90 -8.88
CA ASN A 112 5.50 -3.93 -8.39
C ASN A 112 6.47 -3.83 -9.57
N ILE A 113 7.41 -2.89 -9.53
CA ILE A 113 8.55 -2.82 -10.44
C ILE A 113 9.77 -3.19 -9.63
N ILE A 114 10.34 -4.36 -9.91
CA ILE A 114 11.44 -4.94 -9.14
C ILE A 114 12.72 -4.80 -9.95
N PHE A 115 13.63 -3.95 -9.50
CA PHE A 115 14.95 -3.78 -10.08
C PHE A 115 15.95 -4.63 -9.31
N THR A 116 16.69 -5.47 -10.00
CA THR A 116 17.80 -6.25 -9.44
C THR A 116 19.10 -5.64 -9.95
N GLU A 117 19.84 -5.01 -9.05
CA GLU A 117 21.12 -4.35 -9.30
C GLU A 117 22.26 -5.32 -8.93
N LYS A 118 23.05 -5.71 -9.92
CA LYS A 118 24.25 -6.50 -9.71
C LYS A 118 25.47 -5.61 -9.84
N HIS A 119 26.11 -5.34 -8.74
CA HIS A 119 27.28 -4.46 -8.65
C HIS A 119 28.57 -5.26 -8.77
N CYS A 120 29.41 -4.90 -9.75
CA CYS A 120 30.65 -5.61 -10.08
C CYS A 120 31.85 -4.64 -10.05
N PHE A 121 32.22 -4.16 -8.86
CA PHE A 121 33.35 -3.21 -8.68
C PHE A 121 34.40 -3.70 -7.68
N GLU A 122 34.23 -4.87 -7.08
CA GLU A 122 35.20 -5.51 -6.19
C GLU A 122 35.43 -6.95 -6.58
N ALA A 123 36.28 -7.66 -5.84
CA ALA A 123 36.58 -9.05 -6.08
C ALA A 123 35.33 -9.97 -5.91
N GLN A 124 34.36 -9.51 -5.18
CA GLN A 124 33.07 -10.21 -5.00
C GLN A 124 31.93 -9.27 -5.45
N PRO A 125 31.22 -9.63 -6.53
CA PRO A 125 30.00 -8.93 -6.90
C PRO A 125 28.94 -9.11 -5.81
N TYR A 126 28.14 -8.09 -5.56
CA TYR A 126 26.98 -8.19 -4.69
C TYR A 126 25.71 -7.78 -5.41
N THR A 127 24.58 -8.21 -4.89
CA THR A 127 23.25 -7.98 -5.47
C THR A 127 22.40 -7.20 -4.50
N GLN A 128 21.78 -6.14 -4.99
CA GLN A 128 20.73 -5.38 -4.30
C GLN A 128 19.43 -5.47 -5.08
N THR A 129 18.32 -5.35 -4.38
CA THR A 129 17.01 -5.25 -5.02
C THR A 129 16.32 -3.97 -4.59
N TYR A 130 15.84 -3.23 -5.56
CA TYR A 130 15.00 -2.05 -5.35
C TYR A 130 13.59 -2.35 -5.86
N VAL A 131 12.56 -1.98 -5.11
CA VAL A 131 11.17 -2.22 -5.51
C VAL A 131 10.39 -0.91 -5.48
N LEU A 132 9.77 -0.58 -6.58
CA LEU A 132 8.71 0.43 -6.62
C LEU A 132 7.38 -0.28 -6.49
N LEU A 133 6.68 -0.03 -5.41
CA LEU A 133 5.29 -0.46 -5.20
C LEU A 133 4.38 0.70 -5.60
N LEU A 134 3.54 0.49 -6.60
CA LEU A 134 2.72 1.54 -7.20
C LEU A 134 1.22 1.19 -7.09
N ASP A 135 0.41 2.20 -6.83
CA ASP A 135 -1.06 2.09 -6.85
C ASP A 135 -1.62 2.06 -8.29
N GLU A 136 -2.94 1.95 -8.42
CA GLU A 136 -3.65 1.96 -9.71
C GLU A 136 -3.45 3.26 -10.52
N CYS A 137 -3.09 4.36 -9.86
CA CYS A 137 -2.79 5.64 -10.47
C CYS A 137 -1.31 5.79 -10.84
N GLY A 138 -0.46 4.82 -10.46
CA GLY A 138 0.98 4.82 -10.67
C GLY A 138 1.74 5.71 -9.67
N ASN A 139 1.15 6.02 -8.53
CA ASN A 139 1.85 6.68 -7.44
C ASN A 139 2.58 5.64 -6.60
N GLU A 140 3.77 6.00 -6.12
CA GLU A 140 4.52 5.18 -5.18
C GLU A 140 3.80 5.15 -3.82
N ILE A 141 3.67 3.96 -3.25
CA ILE A 141 3.01 3.71 -1.98
C ILE A 141 3.87 2.80 -1.09
N GLY A 142 3.64 2.85 0.22
CA GLY A 142 4.27 1.99 1.21
C GLY A 142 3.39 0.82 1.62
N LEU A 143 3.97 -0.07 2.43
CA LEU A 143 3.25 -1.21 3.00
C LEU A 143 2.08 -0.76 3.89
N GLY A 144 2.24 0.38 4.58
CA GLY A 144 1.20 1.01 5.36
C GLY A 144 -0.04 1.39 4.54
N ASP A 145 0.15 1.84 3.30
CA ASP A 145 -0.97 2.15 2.40
C ASP A 145 -1.73 0.90 1.96
N VAL A 146 -1.02 -0.23 1.81
CA VAL A 146 -1.63 -1.52 1.44
C VAL A 146 -2.50 -2.06 2.57
N ILE A 147 -2.00 -2.02 3.81
CA ILE A 147 -2.67 -2.59 5.00
C ILE A 147 -3.55 -1.57 5.71
N LYS A 148 -3.45 -0.30 5.34
CA LYS A 148 -4.15 0.79 6.04
C LYS A 148 -3.77 0.87 7.52
N SER A 149 -2.48 0.78 7.81
CA SER A 149 -1.92 0.87 9.16
C SER A 149 -0.55 1.54 9.17
N TYR A 150 -0.35 2.46 10.11
CA TYR A 150 0.95 3.09 10.37
C TYR A 150 1.96 2.12 11.00
N HIS A 151 1.47 1.04 11.60
CA HIS A 151 2.33 0.05 12.24
C HIS A 151 2.82 -1.04 11.28
N ALA A 152 2.37 -1.04 10.02
CA ALA A 152 2.71 -2.09 9.06
C ALA A 152 4.21 -2.27 8.88
N ASP A 153 4.96 -1.18 8.73
CA ASP A 153 6.42 -1.24 8.55
C ASP A 153 7.13 -1.76 9.79
N THR A 154 6.72 -1.31 10.99
CA THR A 154 7.27 -1.82 12.26
C THR A 154 6.99 -3.31 12.42
N MET A 155 5.77 -3.75 12.13
CA MET A 155 5.41 -5.17 12.20
C MET A 155 6.17 -6.00 11.16
N ALA A 156 6.40 -5.47 9.97
CA ALA A 156 7.22 -6.13 8.95
C ALA A 156 8.66 -6.34 9.43
N VAL A 157 9.26 -5.32 10.06
CA VAL A 157 10.61 -5.40 10.64
C VAL A 157 10.68 -6.43 11.78
N GLU A 158 9.67 -6.48 12.64
CA GLU A 158 9.59 -7.50 13.70
C GLU A 158 9.49 -8.92 13.11
N LEU A 159 8.70 -9.10 12.05
CA LEU A 159 8.58 -10.39 11.35
C LEU A 159 9.93 -10.83 10.75
N ILE A 160 10.68 -9.91 10.15
CA ILE A 160 12.02 -10.17 9.60
C ILE A 160 12.97 -10.60 10.72
N PHE A 161 13.03 -9.81 11.81
CA PHE A 161 13.89 -10.09 12.96
C PHE A 161 13.61 -11.47 13.56
N ASN A 162 12.33 -11.76 13.82
CA ASN A 162 11.91 -13.05 14.36
C ASN A 162 12.28 -14.20 13.42
N TYR A 163 11.99 -14.07 12.13
CA TYR A 163 12.30 -15.09 11.14
C TYR A 163 13.80 -15.40 11.09
N LEU A 164 14.66 -14.38 11.01
CA LEU A 164 16.11 -14.56 10.95
C LEU A 164 16.64 -15.20 12.22
N THR A 165 16.16 -14.78 13.38
CA THR A 165 16.58 -15.30 14.69
C THR A 165 16.14 -16.75 14.88
N GLU A 166 14.89 -17.08 14.61
CA GLU A 166 14.32 -18.42 14.78
C GLU A 166 14.96 -19.46 13.84
N ASN A 167 15.37 -19.01 12.64
CA ASN A 167 16.01 -19.89 11.67
C ASN A 167 17.55 -19.92 11.79
N GLY A 168 18.14 -19.22 12.75
CA GLY A 168 19.57 -19.17 12.96
C GLY A 168 20.33 -18.50 11.79
N MET A 169 19.67 -17.62 11.05
CA MET A 169 20.20 -16.88 9.91
C MET A 169 20.67 -15.47 10.26
N ALA A 170 20.35 -15.01 11.48
CA ALA A 170 20.71 -13.68 11.94
C ALA A 170 22.23 -13.52 12.09
N LEU A 171 22.73 -12.31 11.82
CA LEU A 171 24.10 -11.94 12.21
C LEU A 171 24.27 -12.04 13.73
N ASP A 172 25.49 -12.37 14.17
CA ASP A 172 25.81 -12.42 15.61
C ASP A 172 25.54 -11.08 16.29
N GLY A 173 24.65 -11.09 17.28
CA GLY A 173 24.26 -9.89 18.02
C GLY A 173 23.25 -8.99 17.31
N LEU A 174 22.60 -9.45 16.23
CA LEU A 174 21.54 -8.72 15.55
C LEU A 174 20.45 -8.30 16.54
N SER A 175 20.06 -7.03 16.50
CA SER A 175 18.98 -6.47 17.30
C SER A 175 17.82 -5.98 16.40
N LEU A 176 16.65 -5.78 17.00
CA LEU A 176 15.52 -5.17 16.29
C LEU A 176 15.87 -3.77 15.76
N THR A 177 16.69 -3.01 16.51
CA THR A 177 17.15 -1.67 16.07
C THR A 177 17.99 -1.76 14.80
N ASP A 178 18.82 -2.79 14.65
CA ASP A 178 19.61 -3.00 13.42
C ASP A 178 18.68 -3.32 12.24
N CYS A 179 17.62 -4.07 12.47
CA CYS A 179 16.60 -4.35 11.45
C CYS A 179 15.83 -3.09 11.04
N ILE A 180 15.49 -2.21 11.99
CA ILE A 180 14.85 -0.92 11.70
C ILE A 180 15.78 -0.06 10.84
N ALA A 181 17.04 0.09 11.25
CA ALA A 181 18.02 0.87 10.49
C ALA A 181 18.26 0.31 9.07
N ALA A 182 18.26 -1.01 8.92
CA ALA A 182 18.38 -1.65 7.61
C ALA A 182 17.12 -1.46 6.75
N ALA A 183 15.92 -1.47 7.35
CA ALA A 183 14.69 -1.21 6.66
C ALA A 183 14.60 0.23 6.12
N ASP A 184 15.08 1.21 6.88
CA ASP A 184 15.16 2.62 6.46
C ASP A 184 16.08 2.85 5.24
N THR A 185 17.04 1.94 5.05
CA THR A 185 18.00 1.99 3.93
C THR A 185 17.66 0.99 2.82
N ASN A 186 16.71 0.12 3.06
CA ASN A 186 16.36 -0.96 2.17
C ASN A 186 15.19 -0.59 1.26
N ASN A 187 15.25 -1.06 0.06
CA ASN A 187 14.66 -0.50 -1.13
C ASN A 187 13.32 -1.14 -1.48
N GLY A 188 12.43 -1.19 -0.50
CA GLY A 188 11.04 -1.49 -0.75
C GLY A 188 10.63 -2.96 -0.57
N VAL A 189 9.35 -3.17 -0.66
CA VAL A 189 8.70 -4.47 -0.57
C VAL A 189 7.86 -4.72 -1.80
N SER A 190 7.83 -5.96 -2.29
CA SER A 190 6.85 -6.35 -3.30
C SER A 190 5.63 -6.97 -2.62
N VAL A 191 4.46 -6.71 -3.19
CA VAL A 191 3.17 -7.13 -2.62
C VAL A 191 2.39 -7.94 -3.65
N THR A 192 1.72 -8.99 -3.20
CA THR A 192 0.69 -9.70 -3.96
C THR A 192 -0.67 -9.47 -3.29
N GLU A 193 -1.74 -10.11 -3.75
CA GLU A 193 -3.06 -10.03 -3.12
C GLU A 193 -3.09 -10.54 -1.66
N SER A 194 -2.16 -11.41 -1.27
CA SER A 194 -2.18 -12.06 0.05
C SER A 194 -0.85 -12.06 0.78
N THR A 195 0.24 -11.71 0.10
CA THR A 195 1.60 -11.79 0.66
C THR A 195 2.38 -10.52 0.36
N PHE A 196 3.40 -10.26 1.18
CA PHE A 196 4.46 -9.32 0.87
C PHE A 196 5.82 -10.01 0.93
N THR A 197 6.76 -9.53 0.14
CA THR A 197 8.13 -10.04 0.09
C THR A 197 9.11 -8.92 0.38
N VAL A 198 9.95 -9.14 1.37
CA VAL A 198 11.06 -8.24 1.70
C VAL A 198 12.35 -8.81 1.12
N TYR A 199 13.12 -7.95 0.50
CA TYR A 199 14.43 -8.29 -0.03
C TYR A 199 15.50 -7.78 0.93
N VAL A 200 16.27 -8.70 1.52
CA VAL A 200 17.37 -8.38 2.44
C VAL A 200 18.67 -8.55 1.68
N ASP A 201 19.42 -7.47 1.55
CA ASP A 201 20.68 -7.46 0.82
C ASP A 201 21.76 -8.31 1.50
N GLU A 202 22.72 -8.77 0.71
CA GLU A 202 23.80 -9.64 1.18
C GLU A 202 24.60 -8.98 2.30
N GLY A 203 24.75 -9.71 3.41
CA GLY A 203 25.58 -9.28 4.54
C GLY A 203 25.01 -8.16 5.40
N VAL A 204 23.78 -7.72 5.17
CA VAL A 204 23.14 -6.62 5.95
C VAL A 204 22.53 -7.13 7.25
N LEU A 205 21.66 -8.14 7.20
CA LEU A 205 21.01 -8.72 8.39
C LEU A 205 21.38 -10.19 8.59
N ALA A 206 21.94 -10.82 7.57
CA ALA A 206 22.38 -12.22 7.56
C ALA A 206 23.81 -12.33 6.99
N PRO A 207 24.59 -13.38 7.38
CA PRO A 207 25.91 -13.61 6.80
C PRO A 207 25.91 -13.72 5.27
N TYR A 208 26.97 -13.25 4.63
CA TYR A 208 27.14 -13.26 3.16
C TYR A 208 26.94 -14.64 2.51
N GLU A 209 27.16 -15.71 3.25
CA GLU A 209 26.97 -17.09 2.77
C GLU A 209 25.53 -17.42 2.40
N TYR A 210 24.56 -16.68 2.91
CA TYR A 210 23.15 -16.83 2.57
C TYR A 210 22.77 -16.06 1.29
N GLY A 211 23.65 -15.16 0.79
CA GLY A 211 23.34 -14.30 -0.34
C GLY A 211 22.20 -13.32 -0.02
N GLN A 212 21.57 -12.78 -1.05
CA GLN A 212 20.37 -11.98 -0.91
C GLN A 212 19.18 -12.87 -0.49
N LEU A 213 18.48 -12.48 0.55
CA LEU A 213 17.29 -13.20 1.03
C LEU A 213 16.01 -12.60 0.45
N LYS A 214 15.08 -13.49 0.11
CA LYS A 214 13.69 -13.14 -0.22
C LYS A 214 12.79 -13.71 0.87
N LEU A 215 12.31 -12.85 1.75
CA LEU A 215 11.47 -13.23 2.88
C LEU A 215 10.01 -12.92 2.56
N CYS A 216 9.22 -13.97 2.35
CA CYS A 216 7.82 -13.87 1.99
C CYS A 216 6.94 -14.13 3.21
N PHE A 217 6.02 -13.22 3.49
CA PHE A 217 5.08 -13.30 4.59
C PHE A 217 3.65 -13.08 4.10
N GLU A 218 2.68 -13.62 4.82
CA GLU A 218 1.27 -13.29 4.60
C GLU A 218 0.99 -11.84 5.04
N LEU A 219 0.25 -11.08 4.22
CA LEU A 219 -0.17 -9.72 4.56
C LEU A 219 -0.98 -9.66 5.87
N SER A 220 -1.77 -10.70 6.15
CA SER A 220 -2.53 -10.80 7.41
C SER A 220 -1.66 -10.76 8.67
N LYS A 221 -0.36 -11.07 8.57
CA LYS A 221 0.57 -10.97 9.71
C LYS A 221 0.88 -9.53 10.12
N LEU A 222 0.56 -8.56 9.27
CA LEU A 222 0.67 -7.13 9.56
C LEU A 222 -0.56 -6.55 10.24
N MET A 223 -1.57 -7.36 10.50
CA MET A 223 -2.71 -7.00 11.35
C MET A 223 -2.39 -7.40 12.81
N SER A 224 -2.85 -6.62 13.77
CA SER A 224 -2.76 -7.01 15.17
C SER A 224 -3.60 -8.27 15.45
N GLU A 225 -3.26 -9.04 16.48
CA GLU A 225 -4.01 -10.27 16.83
C GLU A 225 -5.49 -9.95 17.15
N ASP A 226 -5.74 -8.82 17.84
CA ASP A 226 -7.10 -8.39 18.16
C ASP A 226 -7.94 -8.08 16.91
N LEU A 227 -7.31 -7.51 15.85
CA LEU A 227 -7.97 -7.31 14.57
C LEU A 227 -8.23 -8.63 13.84
N LYS A 228 -7.31 -9.59 13.88
CA LYS A 228 -7.48 -10.91 13.27
C LYS A 228 -8.63 -11.70 13.88
N ASP A 229 -8.86 -11.54 15.18
CA ASP A 229 -10.00 -12.16 15.87
C ASP A 229 -11.35 -11.58 15.41
N SER A 230 -11.35 -10.36 14.88
CA SER A 230 -12.55 -9.63 14.47
C SER A 230 -12.78 -9.60 12.96
N PHE A 231 -11.70 -9.63 12.17
CA PHE A 231 -11.75 -9.48 10.71
C PHE A 231 -10.82 -10.47 10.00
N THR A 232 -11.25 -10.93 8.82
CA THR A 232 -10.30 -11.36 7.78
C THR A 232 -9.62 -10.13 7.19
N LEU A 233 -8.46 -10.28 6.54
CA LEU A 233 -7.78 -9.16 5.88
C LEU A 233 -8.71 -8.43 4.88
N ASP A 234 -9.37 -9.15 3.99
CA ASP A 234 -10.33 -8.59 3.02
C ASP A 234 -11.51 -7.87 3.71
N GLY A 235 -12.03 -8.47 4.78
CA GLY A 235 -13.08 -7.87 5.60
C GLY A 235 -12.63 -6.57 6.27
N TYR A 236 -11.40 -6.54 6.78
CA TYR A 236 -10.80 -5.35 7.39
C TYR A 236 -10.59 -4.23 6.37
N LEU A 237 -9.94 -4.51 5.23
CA LEU A 237 -9.69 -3.51 4.19
C LEU A 237 -10.98 -2.91 3.63
N LYS A 238 -12.04 -3.72 3.52
CA LYS A 238 -13.36 -3.25 3.13
C LYS A 238 -13.99 -2.36 4.23
N ALA A 239 -13.91 -2.79 5.49
CA ALA A 239 -14.44 -2.01 6.62
C ALA A 239 -13.66 -0.70 6.81
N GLU A 240 -12.34 -0.71 6.62
CA GLU A 240 -11.47 0.45 6.75
C GLU A 240 -11.91 1.62 5.85
N SER A 241 -12.26 1.35 4.59
CA SER A 241 -12.75 2.39 3.69
C SER A 241 -14.01 3.09 4.25
N PHE A 242 -14.97 2.33 4.79
CA PHE A 242 -16.14 2.90 5.44
C PHE A 242 -15.78 3.66 6.73
N ILE A 243 -14.86 3.14 7.51
CA ILE A 243 -14.34 3.76 8.73
C ILE A 243 -13.70 5.10 8.40
N SER A 244 -12.80 5.14 7.42
CA SER A 244 -12.12 6.37 6.97
C SER A 244 -13.11 7.43 6.47
N TRP A 245 -14.09 7.07 5.66
CA TRP A 245 -15.12 8.03 5.22
C TRP A 245 -15.95 8.55 6.39
N PHE A 246 -16.27 7.67 7.34
CA PHE A 246 -17.02 8.04 8.54
C PHE A 246 -16.21 8.97 9.44
N VAL A 247 -14.94 8.63 9.72
CA VAL A 247 -14.03 9.46 10.51
C VAL A 247 -13.83 10.82 9.85
N THR A 248 -13.51 10.85 8.56
CA THR A 248 -13.35 12.08 7.78
C THR A 248 -14.58 12.97 7.88
N ALA A 249 -15.76 12.41 7.71
CA ALA A 249 -17.02 13.17 7.77
C ALA A 249 -17.26 13.82 9.14
N ASN A 250 -16.82 13.15 10.21
CA ASN A 250 -16.95 13.68 11.58
C ASN A 250 -15.84 14.68 11.93
N MET A 251 -14.63 14.50 11.41
CA MET A 251 -13.48 15.36 11.74
C MET A 251 -13.50 16.72 11.04
N VAL A 252 -13.99 16.80 9.81
CA VAL A 252 -13.94 18.04 9.00
C VAL A 252 -14.64 19.24 9.64
N ARG A 253 -15.64 19.03 10.50
CA ARG A 253 -16.32 20.10 11.26
C ARG A 253 -16.41 19.84 12.76
N GLU A 254 -15.52 19.05 13.33
CA GLU A 254 -15.57 18.69 14.75
C GLU A 254 -16.97 18.17 15.16
N SER A 255 -17.69 17.57 14.21
CA SER A 255 -18.98 16.99 14.46
C SER A 255 -18.77 15.59 14.98
N ASN A 256 -19.31 15.29 16.14
CA ASN A 256 -19.27 13.97 16.75
C ASN A 256 -20.59 13.27 16.50
N VAL A 257 -20.54 11.95 16.46
CA VAL A 257 -21.74 11.13 16.63
C VAL A 257 -22.01 11.06 18.14
N THR A 258 -22.71 12.06 18.66
CA THR A 258 -23.24 11.98 20.03
C THR A 258 -24.54 11.19 20.01
N ASP A 259 -24.66 10.17 20.84
CA ASP A 259 -25.81 9.27 20.90
C ASP A 259 -26.14 8.56 19.56
N GLY A 260 -25.10 8.31 18.75
CA GLY A 260 -25.25 7.67 17.44
C GLY A 260 -25.97 8.54 16.40
N VAL A 261 -25.99 9.86 16.53
CA VAL A 261 -26.63 10.78 15.57
C VAL A 261 -25.58 11.61 14.85
N MET A 262 -25.42 11.38 13.55
CA MET A 262 -24.61 12.26 12.70
C MET A 262 -25.36 13.59 12.43
N THR A 263 -24.60 14.68 12.37
CA THR A 263 -25.13 15.95 11.86
C THR A 263 -25.47 15.84 10.36
N GLU A 264 -26.34 16.73 9.84
CA GLU A 264 -26.59 16.80 8.40
C GLU A 264 -25.30 16.93 7.58
N TYR A 265 -24.34 17.69 8.09
CA TYR A 265 -23.05 17.88 7.45
C TYR A 265 -22.28 16.56 7.35
N ALA A 266 -22.08 15.88 8.47
CA ALA A 266 -21.31 14.63 8.50
C ALA A 266 -22.01 13.52 7.69
N ALA A 267 -23.35 13.43 7.79
CA ALA A 267 -24.14 12.50 7.00
C ALA A 267 -23.97 12.74 5.49
N THR A 268 -24.05 14.00 5.06
CA THR A 268 -23.89 14.40 3.66
C THR A 268 -22.46 14.11 3.16
N ALA A 269 -21.43 14.44 3.95
CA ALA A 269 -20.04 14.19 3.62
C ALA A 269 -19.73 12.68 3.52
N PHE A 270 -20.22 11.89 4.47
CA PHE A 270 -20.08 10.45 4.46
C PHE A 270 -20.68 9.79 3.22
N MET A 271 -21.93 10.12 2.92
CA MET A 271 -22.63 9.59 1.76
C MET A 271 -21.99 10.03 0.45
N GLY A 272 -21.51 11.27 0.37
CA GLY A 272 -20.76 11.78 -0.78
C GLY A 272 -19.50 10.97 -1.03
N SER A 273 -18.68 10.76 0.00
CA SER A 273 -17.46 9.96 -0.08
C SER A 273 -17.76 8.52 -0.50
N TYR A 274 -18.79 7.91 0.05
CA TYR A 274 -19.21 6.56 -0.33
C TYR A 274 -19.46 6.46 -1.83
N TYR A 275 -20.35 7.30 -2.39
CA TYR A 275 -20.75 7.18 -3.79
C TYR A 275 -19.63 7.57 -4.75
N ILE A 276 -18.78 8.55 -4.41
CA ILE A 276 -17.62 8.93 -5.21
C ILE A 276 -16.63 7.76 -5.34
N ASN A 277 -16.45 6.97 -4.27
CA ASN A 277 -15.45 5.90 -4.22
C ASN A 277 -15.99 4.48 -4.45
N SER A 278 -17.31 4.31 -4.58
CA SER A 278 -17.96 2.98 -4.73
C SER A 278 -18.11 2.50 -6.18
N GLY A 279 -17.34 3.07 -7.11
CA GLY A 279 -17.34 2.61 -8.52
C GLY A 279 -18.58 3.05 -9.32
N TYR A 280 -19.40 3.96 -8.83
CA TYR A 280 -20.46 4.56 -9.62
C TYR A 280 -19.87 5.40 -10.76
N VAL A 281 -20.36 5.19 -11.98
CA VAL A 281 -19.87 5.90 -13.16
C VAL A 281 -20.54 7.27 -13.25
N PRO A 282 -19.81 8.38 -13.10
CA PRO A 282 -20.40 9.70 -13.18
C PRO A 282 -20.76 10.07 -14.63
N GLU A 283 -21.92 10.67 -14.82
CA GLU A 283 -22.27 11.34 -16.07
C GLU A 283 -21.91 12.83 -15.97
N LYS A 284 -20.91 13.27 -16.78
CA LYS A 284 -20.40 14.67 -16.77
C LYS A 284 -19.92 15.13 -15.38
N GLY A 285 -19.33 14.23 -14.59
CA GLY A 285 -18.87 14.54 -13.25
C GLY A 285 -19.98 14.52 -12.18
N ILE A 286 -21.17 14.03 -12.50
CA ILE A 286 -22.31 13.94 -11.55
C ILE A 286 -22.73 12.47 -11.43
N ILE A 287 -22.84 11.98 -10.21
CA ILE A 287 -23.49 10.71 -9.89
C ILE A 287 -24.94 11.01 -9.48
N SER A 288 -25.90 10.32 -10.09
CA SER A 288 -27.32 10.45 -9.75
C SER A 288 -27.80 9.20 -9.05
N VAL A 289 -28.29 9.34 -7.80
CA VAL A 289 -28.74 8.22 -6.96
C VAL A 289 -30.21 8.44 -6.58
N PRO A 290 -31.10 7.46 -6.81
CA PRO A 290 -32.47 7.53 -6.35
C PRO A 290 -32.53 7.78 -4.84
N ARG A 291 -33.43 8.64 -4.41
CA ARG A 291 -33.60 9.03 -2.99
C ARG A 291 -33.78 7.82 -2.07
N THR A 292 -34.63 6.88 -2.50
CA THR A 292 -34.92 5.67 -1.72
C THR A 292 -33.68 4.77 -1.53
N GLU A 293 -32.81 4.70 -2.54
CA GLU A 293 -31.56 3.95 -2.47
C GLU A 293 -30.56 4.64 -1.54
N PHE A 294 -30.37 5.94 -1.71
CA PHE A 294 -29.45 6.74 -0.90
C PHE A 294 -29.82 6.69 0.59
N GLU A 295 -31.10 7.01 0.92
CA GLU A 295 -31.58 7.00 2.30
C GLU A 295 -31.64 5.56 2.88
N GLY A 296 -31.93 4.56 2.03
CA GLY A 296 -31.90 3.15 2.39
C GLY A 296 -30.52 2.67 2.77
N LEU A 297 -29.47 3.05 2.00
CA LEU A 297 -28.09 2.76 2.31
C LEU A 297 -27.66 3.40 3.63
N TYR A 298 -27.94 4.69 3.81
CA TYR A 298 -27.64 5.40 5.06
C TYR A 298 -28.25 4.70 6.27
N ARG A 299 -29.54 4.30 6.17
CA ARG A 299 -30.23 3.58 7.24
C ARG A 299 -29.59 2.20 7.52
N SER A 300 -29.10 1.52 6.50
CA SER A 300 -28.46 0.20 6.69
C SER A 300 -27.13 0.30 7.45
N ILE A 301 -26.42 1.43 7.32
CA ILE A 301 -25.12 1.65 7.96
C ILE A 301 -25.25 2.23 9.37
N LEU A 302 -26.24 3.10 9.61
CA LEU A 302 -26.38 3.84 10.86
C LEU A 302 -27.61 3.45 11.68
N ASN A 303 -28.46 2.58 11.13
CA ASN A 303 -29.74 2.18 11.73
C ASN A 303 -30.62 3.39 12.11
N LYS A 304 -30.53 4.48 11.33
CA LYS A 304 -31.22 5.76 11.54
C LYS A 304 -31.67 6.36 10.22
N ASP A 305 -32.69 7.22 10.29
CA ASP A 305 -33.12 7.97 9.13
C ASP A 305 -32.07 9.03 8.75
N PHE A 306 -31.92 9.25 7.43
CA PHE A 306 -31.02 10.28 6.93
C PHE A 306 -31.52 11.68 7.43
N PRO A 307 -30.64 12.45 8.07
CA PRO A 307 -31.09 13.69 8.74
C PRO A 307 -31.42 14.83 7.77
N GLY A 308 -30.98 14.76 6.51
CA GLY A 308 -31.15 15.80 5.51
C GLY A 308 -29.85 16.14 4.78
N ILE A 309 -29.86 17.23 4.01
CA ILE A 309 -28.73 17.75 3.26
C ILE A 309 -28.24 19.05 3.88
N ASP A 310 -26.96 19.08 4.27
CA ASP A 310 -26.25 20.34 4.49
C ASP A 310 -25.68 20.83 3.15
N THR A 311 -26.27 21.87 2.58
CA THR A 311 -25.84 22.45 1.30
C THR A 311 -24.43 23.05 1.33
N GLY A 312 -23.83 23.20 2.51
CA GLY A 312 -22.44 23.66 2.67
C GLY A 312 -21.43 22.53 2.80
N ALA A 313 -21.87 21.27 2.82
CA ALA A 313 -21.01 20.12 2.95
C ALA A 313 -20.41 19.70 1.60
N CYS A 314 -20.64 18.56 1.14
CA CYS A 314 -20.16 18.14 -0.17
C CYS A 314 -21.25 18.34 -1.20
N ASN A 315 -20.94 18.84 -2.32
CA ASN A 315 -21.76 19.16 -3.49
C ASN A 315 -22.85 18.12 -3.81
N ILE A 316 -23.78 17.90 -2.89
CA ILE A 316 -24.95 17.03 -3.04
C ILE A 316 -26.21 17.90 -3.11
N GLU A 317 -27.01 17.69 -4.13
CA GLU A 317 -28.28 18.37 -4.35
C GLU A 317 -29.42 17.34 -4.46
N LEU A 318 -30.54 17.57 -3.81
CA LEU A 318 -31.76 16.78 -4.04
C LEU A 318 -32.57 17.42 -5.16
N LYS A 319 -32.73 16.69 -6.27
CA LYS A 319 -33.50 17.16 -7.43
C LYS A 319 -34.21 15.98 -8.09
N ASP A 320 -35.47 16.18 -8.45
CA ASP A 320 -36.32 15.21 -9.14
C ASP A 320 -36.31 13.81 -8.47
N ASP A 321 -36.39 13.80 -7.12
CA ASP A 321 -36.33 12.61 -6.26
C ASP A 321 -35.02 11.78 -6.38
N CYS A 322 -33.92 12.41 -6.82
CA CYS A 322 -32.57 11.86 -6.86
C CYS A 322 -31.59 12.78 -6.13
N TYR A 323 -30.61 12.17 -5.45
CA TYR A 323 -29.43 12.88 -4.96
C TYR A 323 -28.40 12.97 -6.08
N LEU A 324 -28.02 14.20 -6.44
CA LEU A 324 -26.99 14.51 -7.43
C LEU A 324 -25.70 14.83 -6.70
N ILE A 325 -24.64 14.05 -6.93
CA ILE A 325 -23.36 14.13 -6.23
C ILE A 325 -22.28 14.58 -7.23
N ASP A 326 -21.65 15.74 -6.98
CA ASP A 326 -20.54 16.22 -7.80
C ASP A 326 -19.23 15.53 -7.37
N THR A 327 -18.60 14.80 -8.32
CA THR A 327 -17.37 14.05 -8.07
C THR A 327 -16.12 14.91 -7.98
N ASN A 328 -16.22 16.22 -8.28
CA ASN A 328 -15.09 17.15 -8.14
C ASN A 328 -14.99 17.79 -6.74
N ALA A 329 -15.82 17.34 -5.78
CA ALA A 329 -15.76 17.83 -4.42
C ALA A 329 -14.38 17.52 -3.80
N LYS A 330 -13.85 18.51 -3.05
CA LYS A 330 -12.60 18.30 -2.31
C LYS A 330 -12.82 17.25 -1.24
N GLN A 331 -12.00 16.20 -1.28
CA GLN A 331 -11.95 15.19 -0.23
C GLN A 331 -10.86 15.52 0.79
N TYR A 332 -11.12 15.16 2.03
CA TYR A 332 -10.15 15.18 3.12
C TYR A 332 -9.87 13.73 3.48
N GLU A 333 -8.66 13.43 3.94
CA GLU A 333 -8.27 12.08 4.35
C GLU A 333 -7.97 12.10 5.85
N PHE A 334 -8.90 11.53 6.63
CA PHE A 334 -8.67 11.15 8.00
C PHE A 334 -8.86 9.64 8.12
N HIS A 335 -7.97 9.01 8.85
CA HIS A 335 -8.00 7.57 9.09
C HIS A 335 -8.05 7.29 10.59
N LEU A 336 -8.58 6.15 10.96
CA LEU A 336 -8.44 5.59 12.30
C LEU A 336 -7.35 4.53 12.25
N ASP A 337 -6.15 4.84 12.74
CA ASP A 337 -5.09 3.85 12.91
C ASP A 337 -5.40 2.99 14.14
N ILE A 338 -5.90 1.79 13.90
CA ILE A 338 -6.48 0.94 14.93
C ILE A 338 -5.37 0.24 15.70
N ILE A 339 -5.27 0.57 16.99
CA ILE A 339 -4.30 0.00 17.93
C ILE A 339 -4.87 -1.24 18.62
N ASN A 340 -6.18 -1.23 18.90
CA ASN A 340 -6.85 -2.31 19.63
C ASN A 340 -8.28 -2.51 19.16
N ALA A 341 -8.78 -3.76 19.26
CA ALA A 341 -10.14 -4.12 18.92
C ALA A 341 -10.74 -4.99 20.04
N ILE A 342 -11.87 -4.57 20.61
CA ILE A 342 -12.52 -5.24 21.73
C ILE A 342 -13.93 -5.65 21.34
N SER A 343 -14.20 -6.97 21.35
CA SER A 343 -15.55 -7.52 21.10
C SER A 343 -16.25 -7.82 22.41
N GLU A 344 -17.30 -7.06 22.74
CA GLU A 344 -18.08 -7.25 23.96
C GLU A 344 -19.58 -6.99 23.70
N ASN A 345 -20.44 -7.79 24.34
CA ASN A 345 -21.89 -7.60 24.32
C ASN A 345 -22.51 -7.44 22.92
N GLY A 346 -21.93 -8.07 21.90
CA GLY A 346 -22.40 -7.98 20.52
C GLY A 346 -22.03 -6.69 19.82
N THR A 347 -21.08 -5.93 20.34
CA THR A 347 -20.45 -4.79 19.69
C THR A 347 -18.95 -5.01 19.56
N LEU A 348 -18.35 -4.34 18.56
CA LEU A 348 -16.91 -4.28 18.32
C LEU A 348 -16.47 -2.82 18.53
N SER A 349 -15.59 -2.59 19.51
CA SER A 349 -14.97 -1.30 19.76
C SER A 349 -13.59 -1.28 19.12
N LEU A 350 -13.38 -0.40 18.15
CA LEU A 350 -12.09 -0.13 17.52
C LEU A 350 -11.48 1.09 18.19
N ILE A 351 -10.32 0.92 18.82
CA ILE A 351 -9.62 1.96 19.57
C ILE A 351 -8.35 2.30 18.79
N GLY A 352 -8.13 3.58 18.53
CA GLY A 352 -6.98 4.00 17.74
C GLY A 352 -6.73 5.48 17.74
N ASP A 353 -5.80 5.89 16.89
CA ASP A 353 -5.42 7.27 16.66
C ASP A 353 -6.08 7.79 15.39
N VAL A 354 -6.69 8.96 15.47
CA VAL A 354 -7.14 9.68 14.28
C VAL A 354 -5.94 10.40 13.68
N ILE A 355 -5.67 10.09 12.43
CA ILE A 355 -4.53 10.61 11.68
C ILE A 355 -5.03 11.32 10.44
N TYR A 356 -4.45 12.47 10.13
CA TYR A 356 -4.68 13.23 8.91
C TYR A 356 -3.55 12.97 7.92
N GLY A 357 -3.88 12.58 6.70
CA GLY A 357 -2.95 12.25 5.61
C GLY A 357 -2.96 10.78 5.24
N SER A 358 -2.25 10.41 4.19
CA SER A 358 -2.16 9.03 3.70
C SER A 358 -1.21 8.19 4.56
N PHE A 359 -1.49 6.90 4.72
CA PHE A 359 -0.57 5.94 5.32
C PHE A 359 0.75 5.90 4.52
N GLY A 360 1.89 5.82 5.21
CA GLY A 360 3.19 5.70 4.55
C GLY A 360 3.85 7.01 4.09
N TYR A 361 3.20 8.17 4.21
CA TYR A 361 3.81 9.46 3.86
C TYR A 361 4.33 10.23 5.07
N ALA A 362 5.47 10.92 4.89
CA ALA A 362 6.13 11.71 5.94
C ALA A 362 5.33 12.93 6.46
N ASN A 363 4.18 13.23 5.87
CA ASN A 363 3.34 14.39 6.20
C ASN A 363 2.05 14.01 6.94
N THR A 364 2.07 12.91 7.65
CA THR A 364 0.93 12.49 8.48
C THR A 364 0.94 13.22 9.81
N GLU A 365 -0.22 13.65 10.25
CA GLU A 365 -0.41 14.41 11.49
C GLU A 365 -1.35 13.65 12.42
N TYR A 366 -0.86 13.32 13.62
CA TYR A 366 -1.69 12.82 14.71
C TYR A 366 -2.67 13.92 15.15
N VAL A 367 -3.94 13.57 15.29
CA VAL A 367 -5.00 14.51 15.67
C VAL A 367 -5.49 14.26 17.08
N CYS A 368 -6.00 13.06 17.37
CA CYS A 368 -6.53 12.69 18.68
C CYS A 368 -6.70 11.17 18.78
N HIS A 369 -6.97 10.67 19.98
CA HIS A 369 -7.46 9.30 20.17
C HIS A 369 -8.96 9.21 19.87
N ALA A 370 -9.40 8.05 19.36
CA ALA A 370 -10.82 7.78 19.17
C ALA A 370 -11.19 6.34 19.50
N THR A 371 -12.45 6.15 19.84
CA THR A 371 -13.09 4.84 19.94
C THR A 371 -14.29 4.83 19.01
N LEU A 372 -14.28 3.93 18.03
CA LEU A 372 -15.40 3.68 17.14
C LEU A 372 -16.11 2.40 17.55
N VAL A 373 -17.41 2.49 17.84
CA VAL A 373 -18.22 1.33 18.23
C VAL A 373 -19.06 0.88 17.06
N LEU A 374 -18.90 -0.37 16.71
CA LEU A 374 -19.60 -1.04 15.60
C LEU A 374 -20.51 -2.15 16.15
N ARG A 375 -21.58 -2.46 15.42
CA ARG A 375 -22.44 -3.62 15.68
C ARG A 375 -22.55 -4.45 14.39
N PRO A 376 -22.40 -5.80 14.44
CA PRO A 376 -22.61 -6.64 13.27
C PRO A 376 -24.01 -6.42 12.68
N SER A 377 -24.11 -6.26 11.36
CA SER A 377 -25.35 -5.99 10.63
C SER A 377 -25.29 -6.56 9.23
N GLU A 378 -26.14 -7.55 8.93
CA GLU A 378 -26.27 -8.11 7.58
C GLU A 378 -26.87 -7.12 6.57
N ALA A 379 -27.54 -6.08 7.05
CA ALA A 379 -28.11 -5.03 6.19
C ALA A 379 -27.05 -4.05 5.67
N SER A 380 -25.93 -3.94 6.36
CA SER A 380 -24.84 -3.02 6.00
C SER A 380 -23.94 -3.65 4.92
N PRO A 381 -23.54 -2.91 3.89
CA PRO A 381 -22.69 -3.43 2.82
C PRO A 381 -21.27 -3.83 3.29
N PHE A 382 -20.83 -3.39 4.47
CA PHE A 382 -19.54 -3.77 5.06
C PHE A 382 -19.67 -4.70 6.29
N GLY A 383 -20.89 -5.16 6.59
CA GLY A 383 -21.13 -6.13 7.65
C GLY A 383 -21.38 -5.56 9.04
N TYR A 384 -21.30 -4.24 9.21
CA TYR A 384 -21.47 -3.55 10.49
C TYR A 384 -22.35 -2.30 10.36
N GLU A 385 -22.99 -1.89 11.45
CA GLU A 385 -23.57 -0.55 11.65
C GLU A 385 -22.68 0.27 12.59
N PHE A 386 -22.58 1.57 12.36
CA PHE A 386 -21.94 2.50 13.29
C PHE A 386 -22.88 2.79 14.46
N VAL A 387 -22.38 2.62 15.68
CA VAL A 387 -23.18 2.82 16.91
C VAL A 387 -22.75 4.10 17.60
N ASP A 388 -21.43 4.31 17.78
CA ASP A 388 -20.90 5.48 18.49
C ASP A 388 -19.49 5.83 17.98
N PHE A 389 -19.10 7.10 18.16
CA PHE A 389 -17.75 7.58 17.85
C PHE A 389 -17.31 8.59 18.89
N ILE A 390 -16.36 8.21 19.72
CA ILE A 390 -15.93 8.95 20.91
C ILE A 390 -14.52 9.48 20.65
N LEU A 391 -14.36 10.79 20.69
CA LEU A 391 -13.07 11.47 20.57
C LEU A 391 -12.47 11.76 21.94
N SER A 392 -11.16 11.60 22.09
CA SER A 392 -10.38 11.93 23.28
C SER A 392 -9.18 12.78 22.86
N PHE A 393 -9.15 14.04 23.25
CA PHE A 393 -8.09 14.99 22.92
C PHE A 393 -7.02 15.07 24.01
#